data_2c98b070aa5296c8e4f72456af41d669
#
_entry.id   2c98b070aa5296c8e4f72456af41d669
#
_cell.length_a   1.000
_cell.length_b   1.000
_cell.length_c   1.000
_cell.angle_alpha   90.00
_cell.angle_beta   90.00
_cell.angle_gamma   90.00
#
_symmetry.space_group_name_H-M   'P 1'
#
loop_
_entity.id
_entity.type
_entity.pdbx_description
1 polymer ?
#
loop_
_entity_poly.entity_id
_entity_poly.type
_entity_poly.pdbx_seq_one_letter_code
_entity_poly.pdbx_strand_id
1 'polypeptide(L)'
;MTKIYRQITDLIGHTPLVELSKYSKFRGVETPVIAKIEYFNPGGSVKDRIAWAMIEEAEKAGKLKPGATIIEPTSGNTGVGLALVAAVKGYRLILTMPETMSIERRSLVKAYGAQVKLTDGKEGMKGAIKAAEQLCDSIEGSIILGQFINQANPRMHYHTTGPEIWQDTDSRVDIFVAGVGTGGTVAGIGKYLKEQNPDIHVVAVEPADSPVLSGGKSGPHKIQGIGAGFVPETYDSTYIDEVFKVENDQAILTGRQLAQQEGLLVGISSGAAAFAATEIACRPENKGKRIVTLFPDTGERYLSTVLYAFDEYPL
;
A
#
# COMPACT_ATOMS: atom_id res chain seq x y z
N MET A 1 4.01 5.86 31.26
CA MET A 1 3.12 5.25 30.25
C MET A 1 3.30 3.75 30.28
N THR A 2 2.22 2.99 30.35
CA THR A 2 2.27 1.51 30.28
C THR A 2 2.69 1.10 28.87
N LYS A 3 3.67 0.19 28.76
CA LYS A 3 4.14 -0.37 27.48
C LYS A 3 3.36 -1.64 27.09
N ILE A 4 2.24 -1.92 27.75
CA ILE A 4 1.41 -3.10 27.48
C ILE A 4 0.20 -2.64 26.69
N TYR A 5 0.11 -3.09 25.44
CA TYR A 5 -1.03 -2.88 24.55
C TYR A 5 -2.12 -3.92 24.83
N ARG A 6 -3.37 -3.55 24.67
CA ARG A 6 -4.50 -4.45 25.00
C ARG A 6 -4.76 -5.45 23.88
N GLN A 7 -4.49 -5.06 22.65
CA GLN A 7 -4.70 -5.88 21.44
C GLN A 7 -3.68 -5.52 20.37
N ILE A 8 -3.46 -6.42 19.43
CA ILE A 8 -2.45 -6.24 18.39
C ILE A 8 -2.77 -5.05 17.47
N THR A 9 -4.04 -4.71 17.29
CA THR A 9 -4.48 -3.57 16.48
C THR A 9 -4.11 -2.21 17.08
N ASP A 10 -3.80 -2.14 18.38
CA ASP A 10 -3.28 -0.93 19.03
C ASP A 10 -1.87 -0.55 18.54
N LEU A 11 -1.22 -1.46 17.81
CA LEU A 11 0.10 -1.27 17.20
C LEU A 11 0.03 -0.78 15.74
N ILE A 12 -1.18 -0.62 15.19
CA ILE A 12 -1.33 -0.12 13.81
C ILE A 12 -0.95 1.36 13.79
N GLY A 13 -0.06 1.71 12.86
CA GLY A 13 0.47 3.07 12.72
C GLY A 13 1.75 3.29 13.53
N HIS A 14 2.09 4.57 13.73
CA HIS A 14 3.34 4.99 14.39
C HIS A 14 4.59 4.29 13.84
N THR A 15 4.59 4.05 12.54
CA THR A 15 5.68 3.39 11.84
C THR A 15 6.89 4.33 11.72
N PRO A 16 8.13 3.80 11.73
CA PRO A 16 9.31 4.66 11.70
C PRO A 16 9.57 5.29 10.33
N LEU A 17 10.30 6.40 10.35
CA LEU A 17 11.02 6.94 9.20
C LEU A 17 12.48 6.45 9.24
N VAL A 18 13.02 6.11 8.08
CA VAL A 18 14.42 5.69 7.91
C VAL A 18 15.05 6.48 6.79
N GLU A 19 16.23 7.04 7.04
CA GLU A 19 17.03 7.73 6.03
C GLU A 19 17.79 6.71 5.17
N LEU A 20 17.62 6.78 3.86
CA LEU A 20 18.26 5.89 2.89
C LEU A 20 19.67 6.39 2.53
N SER A 21 20.53 6.56 3.51
CA SER A 21 21.83 7.24 3.35
C SER A 21 22.77 6.53 2.39
N LYS A 22 22.89 5.21 2.47
CA LYS A 22 23.79 4.42 1.63
C LYS A 22 23.24 4.32 0.20
N TYR A 23 21.95 4.05 0.06
CA TYR A 23 21.30 3.98 -1.24
C TYR A 23 21.33 5.33 -1.96
N SER A 24 21.01 6.42 -1.27
CA SER A 24 21.08 7.79 -1.83
C SER A 24 22.49 8.13 -2.28
N LYS A 25 23.50 7.83 -1.47
CA LYS A 25 24.91 8.02 -1.85
C LYS A 25 25.29 7.17 -3.08
N PHE A 26 24.87 5.92 -3.12
CA PHE A 26 25.08 5.03 -4.27
C PHE A 26 24.48 5.61 -5.56
N ARG A 27 23.34 6.29 -5.47
CA ARG A 27 22.67 6.95 -6.57
C ARG A 27 23.17 8.38 -6.85
N GLY A 28 24.16 8.87 -6.10
CA GLY A 28 24.70 10.23 -6.28
C GLY A 28 23.82 11.35 -5.74
N VAL A 29 22.86 11.04 -4.85
CA VAL A 29 21.99 12.02 -4.20
C VAL A 29 22.68 12.59 -2.95
N GLU A 30 22.81 13.92 -2.87
CA GLU A 30 23.46 14.58 -1.74
C GLU A 30 22.61 14.59 -0.46
N THR A 31 21.31 14.87 -0.60
CA THR A 31 20.36 14.85 0.53
C THR A 31 19.63 13.51 0.52
N PRO A 32 19.82 12.65 1.53
CA PRO A 32 19.23 11.33 1.52
C PRO A 32 17.70 11.37 1.48
N VAL A 33 17.11 10.46 0.70
CA VAL A 33 15.67 10.22 0.71
C VAL A 33 15.28 9.55 2.02
N ILE A 34 14.13 9.93 2.58
CA ILE A 34 13.57 9.37 3.81
C ILE A 34 12.41 8.45 3.45
N ALA A 35 12.38 7.25 4.01
CA ALA A 35 11.34 6.26 3.78
C ALA A 35 10.47 6.02 5.03
N LYS A 36 9.15 6.11 4.89
CA LYS A 36 8.16 5.67 5.89
C LYS A 36 7.98 4.16 5.76
N ILE A 37 8.37 3.41 6.78
CA ILE A 37 8.47 1.94 6.71
C ILE A 37 7.19 1.29 7.24
N GLU A 38 6.23 1.06 6.36
CA GLU A 38 4.90 0.56 6.73
C GLU A 38 4.83 -0.95 7.04
N TYR A 39 5.89 -1.71 6.78
CA TYR A 39 5.91 -3.11 7.21
C TYR A 39 6.04 -3.31 8.74
N PHE A 40 6.30 -2.25 9.48
CA PHE A 40 6.25 -2.28 10.95
C PHE A 40 4.82 -2.31 11.50
N ASN A 41 3.79 -2.12 10.68
CA ASN A 41 2.45 -2.48 11.09
C ASN A 41 2.36 -3.98 11.43
N PRO A 42 1.50 -4.40 12.36
CA PRO A 42 1.48 -5.78 12.88
C PRO A 42 1.17 -6.84 11.83
N GLY A 43 0.40 -6.52 10.80
CA GLY A 43 0.16 -7.41 9.65
C GLY A 43 1.19 -7.24 8.53
N GLY A 44 2.24 -6.42 8.73
CA GLY A 44 3.38 -6.27 7.83
C GLY A 44 3.11 -5.39 6.60
N SER A 45 2.11 -4.52 6.63
CA SER A 45 1.88 -3.58 5.54
C SER A 45 1.05 -2.34 5.90
N VAL A 46 1.11 -1.33 5.04
CA VAL A 46 0.28 -0.13 5.07
C VAL A 46 -1.23 -0.42 5.09
N LYS A 47 -1.64 -1.61 4.62
CA LYS A 47 -3.05 -1.97 4.50
C LYS A 47 -3.72 -2.31 5.83
N ASP A 48 -2.95 -2.56 6.88
CA ASP A 48 -3.50 -2.72 8.22
C ASP A 48 -4.27 -1.47 8.64
N ARG A 49 -3.76 -0.29 8.30
CA ARG A 49 -4.40 1.00 8.58
C ARG A 49 -5.79 1.10 7.96
N ILE A 50 -5.90 0.83 6.66
CA ILE A 50 -7.18 0.96 5.95
C ILE A 50 -8.14 -0.18 6.31
N ALA A 51 -7.65 -1.38 6.60
CA ALA A 51 -8.48 -2.49 7.09
C ALA A 51 -9.15 -2.13 8.43
N TRP A 52 -8.37 -1.58 9.36
CA TRP A 52 -8.89 -1.06 10.62
C TRP A 52 -9.94 0.03 10.39
N ALA A 53 -9.61 1.06 9.59
CA ALA A 53 -10.49 2.20 9.37
C ALA A 53 -11.81 1.82 8.69
N MET A 54 -11.77 0.98 7.65
CA MET A 54 -12.98 0.56 6.94
C MET A 54 -13.92 -0.24 7.84
N ILE A 55 -13.39 -1.13 8.68
CA ILE A 55 -14.19 -1.90 9.64
C ILE A 55 -14.79 -0.95 10.71
N GLU A 56 -13.97 -0.09 11.32
CA GLU A 56 -14.44 0.86 12.35
C GLU A 56 -15.53 1.80 11.83
N GLU A 57 -15.36 2.33 10.62
CA GLU A 57 -16.39 3.21 10.04
C GLU A 57 -17.67 2.45 9.71
N ALA A 58 -17.59 1.20 9.26
CA ALA A 58 -18.75 0.36 9.01
C ALA A 58 -19.51 0.05 10.32
N GLU A 59 -18.79 -0.19 11.42
CA GLU A 59 -19.36 -0.36 12.76
C GLU A 59 -20.07 0.91 13.22
N LYS A 60 -19.36 2.06 13.17
CA LYS A 60 -19.90 3.37 13.58
C LYS A 60 -21.13 3.77 12.77
N ALA A 61 -21.17 3.40 11.49
CA ALA A 61 -22.33 3.64 10.62
C ALA A 61 -23.47 2.63 10.81
N GLY A 62 -23.32 1.64 11.70
CA GLY A 62 -24.31 0.57 11.93
C GLY A 62 -24.47 -0.41 10.77
N LYS A 63 -23.57 -0.34 9.78
CA LYS A 63 -23.57 -1.24 8.61
C LYS A 63 -22.96 -2.61 8.91
N LEU A 64 -22.06 -2.68 9.89
CA LEU A 64 -21.39 -3.92 10.33
C LEU A 64 -21.79 -4.21 11.78
N LYS A 65 -22.58 -5.24 11.98
CA LYS A 65 -23.03 -5.68 13.31
C LYS A 65 -22.05 -6.73 13.89
N PRO A 66 -21.97 -6.87 15.23
CA PRO A 66 -21.16 -7.92 15.85
C PRO A 66 -21.46 -9.32 15.26
N GLY A 67 -20.42 -10.06 14.91
CA GLY A 67 -20.53 -11.40 14.31
C GLY A 67 -20.93 -11.43 12.84
N ALA A 68 -21.13 -10.29 12.19
CA ALA A 68 -21.43 -10.23 10.76
C ALA A 68 -20.29 -10.76 9.88
N THR A 69 -20.59 -11.01 8.61
CA THR A 69 -19.62 -11.48 7.62
C THR A 69 -19.12 -10.31 6.79
N ILE A 70 -17.80 -10.16 6.74
CA ILE A 70 -17.11 -9.25 5.82
C ILE A 70 -16.70 -10.05 4.59
N ILE A 71 -16.92 -9.50 3.41
CA ILE A 71 -16.52 -10.09 2.13
C ILE A 71 -15.67 -9.05 1.41
N GLU A 72 -14.51 -9.45 0.86
CA GLU A 72 -13.67 -8.52 0.09
C GLU A 72 -13.00 -9.24 -1.08
N PRO A 73 -13.12 -8.70 -2.31
CA PRO A 73 -12.41 -9.22 -3.46
C PRO A 73 -10.97 -8.69 -3.46
N THR A 74 -10.07 -9.47 -2.89
CA THR A 74 -8.65 -9.09 -2.81
C THR A 74 -7.75 -10.29 -2.62
N SER A 75 -6.59 -10.25 -3.25
CA SER A 75 -5.51 -11.23 -3.10
C SER A 75 -4.26 -10.64 -2.45
N GLY A 76 -4.29 -9.36 -2.11
CA GLY A 76 -3.15 -8.59 -1.63
C GLY A 76 -3.16 -8.31 -0.13
N ASN A 77 -2.37 -7.32 0.23
CA ASN A 77 -2.16 -6.90 1.62
C ASN A 77 -3.44 -6.46 2.34
N THR A 78 -4.44 -5.94 1.61
CA THR A 78 -5.74 -5.59 2.19
C THR A 78 -6.42 -6.82 2.78
N GLY A 79 -6.37 -7.97 2.10
CA GLY A 79 -6.90 -9.22 2.63
C GLY A 79 -6.20 -9.66 3.92
N VAL A 80 -4.89 -9.43 4.03
CA VAL A 80 -4.13 -9.74 5.26
C VAL A 80 -4.53 -8.80 6.40
N GLY A 81 -4.59 -7.49 6.15
CA GLY A 81 -5.03 -6.52 7.14
C GLY A 81 -6.45 -6.77 7.62
N LEU A 82 -7.38 -7.06 6.69
CA LEU A 82 -8.76 -7.42 7.03
C LEU A 82 -8.82 -8.71 7.85
N ALA A 83 -8.01 -9.71 7.53
CA ALA A 83 -7.97 -10.98 8.27
C ALA A 83 -7.48 -10.79 9.70
N LEU A 84 -6.42 -9.97 9.89
CA LEU A 84 -5.92 -9.59 11.21
C LEU A 84 -7.00 -8.88 12.03
N VAL A 85 -7.62 -7.85 11.47
CA VAL A 85 -8.62 -7.04 12.19
C VAL A 85 -9.89 -7.85 12.47
N ALA A 86 -10.35 -8.65 11.50
CA ALA A 86 -11.52 -9.52 11.67
C ALA A 86 -11.30 -10.56 12.78
N ALA A 87 -10.09 -11.15 12.86
CA ALA A 87 -9.74 -12.08 13.93
C ALA A 87 -9.81 -11.41 15.32
N VAL A 88 -9.32 -10.17 15.45
CA VAL A 88 -9.34 -9.43 16.73
C VAL A 88 -10.75 -9.03 17.13
N LYS A 89 -11.57 -8.60 16.16
CA LYS A 89 -12.95 -8.10 16.41
C LYS A 89 -14.03 -9.19 16.40
N GLY A 90 -13.67 -10.44 16.05
CA GLY A 90 -14.60 -11.57 16.02
C GLY A 90 -15.54 -11.58 14.80
N TYR A 91 -15.12 -11.01 13.67
CA TYR A 91 -15.86 -11.06 12.42
C TYR A 91 -15.50 -12.30 11.59
N ARG A 92 -16.50 -12.83 10.91
CA ARG A 92 -16.26 -13.79 9.82
C ARG A 92 -15.75 -13.03 8.59
N LEU A 93 -14.65 -13.51 7.99
CA LEU A 93 -14.10 -12.91 6.78
C LEU A 93 -14.08 -13.93 5.65
N ILE A 94 -14.59 -13.56 4.49
CA ILE A 94 -14.49 -14.32 3.24
C ILE A 94 -13.76 -13.46 2.21
N LEU A 95 -12.62 -13.95 1.73
CA LEU A 95 -11.85 -13.30 0.66
C LEU A 95 -12.07 -14.04 -0.64
N THR A 96 -12.44 -13.33 -1.69
CA THR A 96 -12.53 -13.88 -3.04
C THR A 96 -11.29 -13.49 -3.84
N MET A 97 -10.69 -14.47 -4.52
CA MET A 97 -9.47 -14.24 -5.29
C MET A 97 -9.30 -15.29 -6.39
N PRO A 98 -8.62 -14.96 -7.50
CA PRO A 98 -8.29 -15.93 -8.54
C PRO A 98 -7.44 -17.09 -8.01
N GLU A 99 -7.66 -18.28 -8.54
CA GLU A 99 -6.88 -19.48 -8.17
C GLU A 99 -5.40 -19.41 -8.56
N THR A 100 -5.03 -18.46 -9.42
CA THR A 100 -3.64 -18.16 -9.79
C THR A 100 -2.82 -17.49 -8.68
N MET A 101 -3.47 -17.08 -7.60
CA MET A 101 -2.76 -16.48 -6.47
C MET A 101 -1.92 -17.51 -5.71
N SER A 102 -0.77 -17.07 -5.22
CA SER A 102 0.21 -17.94 -4.57
C SER A 102 -0.37 -18.65 -3.33
N ILE A 103 0.15 -19.84 -3.06
CA ILE A 103 -0.27 -20.66 -1.90
C ILE A 103 0.07 -19.92 -0.59
N GLU A 104 1.20 -19.23 -0.53
CA GLU A 104 1.65 -18.49 0.64
C GLU A 104 0.64 -17.41 1.04
N ARG A 105 0.13 -16.64 0.08
CA ARG A 105 -0.90 -15.62 0.32
C ARG A 105 -2.19 -16.20 0.85
N ARG A 106 -2.63 -17.34 0.27
CA ARG A 106 -3.84 -18.06 0.73
C ARG A 106 -3.64 -18.61 2.14
N SER A 107 -2.48 -19.18 2.42
CA SER A 107 -2.15 -19.74 3.73
C SER A 107 -2.08 -18.68 4.82
N LEU A 108 -1.50 -17.50 4.50
CA LEU A 108 -1.39 -16.40 5.44
C LEU A 108 -2.77 -15.91 5.93
N VAL A 109 -3.70 -15.65 5.03
CA VAL A 109 -5.06 -15.19 5.43
C VAL A 109 -5.85 -16.29 6.14
N LYS A 110 -5.68 -17.58 5.75
CA LYS A 110 -6.28 -18.70 6.45
C LYS A 110 -5.74 -18.89 7.87
N ALA A 111 -4.46 -18.57 8.10
CA ALA A 111 -3.87 -18.61 9.43
C ALA A 111 -4.54 -17.64 10.42
N TYR A 112 -5.07 -16.52 9.92
CA TYR A 112 -5.91 -15.59 10.70
C TYR A 112 -7.38 -16.05 10.81
N GLY A 113 -7.76 -17.19 10.21
CA GLY A 113 -9.13 -17.70 10.26
C GLY A 113 -10.03 -17.24 9.09
N ALA A 114 -9.52 -16.51 8.13
CA ALA A 114 -10.30 -16.11 6.95
C ALA A 114 -10.63 -17.29 6.03
N GLN A 115 -11.82 -17.27 5.47
CA GLN A 115 -12.21 -18.19 4.41
C GLN A 115 -11.76 -17.64 3.05
N VAL A 116 -11.29 -18.53 2.16
CA VAL A 116 -10.86 -18.15 0.82
C VAL A 116 -11.77 -18.86 -0.20
N LYS A 117 -12.46 -18.05 -1.01
CA LYS A 117 -13.21 -18.50 -2.17
C LYS A 117 -12.38 -18.25 -3.42
N LEU A 118 -11.90 -19.33 -4.03
CA LEU A 118 -11.17 -19.25 -5.30
C LEU A 118 -12.13 -19.10 -6.48
N THR A 119 -11.74 -18.30 -7.46
CA THR A 119 -12.44 -18.08 -8.72
C THR A 119 -11.56 -18.49 -9.89
N ASP A 120 -12.15 -18.69 -11.07
CA ASP A 120 -11.43 -19.08 -12.28
C ASP A 120 -10.32 -18.06 -12.56
N GLY A 121 -9.09 -18.54 -12.73
CA GLY A 121 -7.93 -17.71 -13.02
C GLY A 121 -8.05 -16.89 -14.30
N LYS A 122 -8.80 -17.39 -15.29
CA LYS A 122 -9.05 -16.68 -16.56
C LYS A 122 -9.88 -15.41 -16.41
N GLU A 123 -10.77 -15.38 -15.41
CA GLU A 123 -11.59 -14.20 -15.11
C GLU A 123 -10.82 -13.12 -14.29
N GLY A 124 -9.68 -13.49 -13.71
CA GLY A 124 -8.86 -12.58 -12.92
C GLY A 124 -9.63 -11.91 -11.78
N MET A 125 -9.31 -10.65 -11.49
CA MET A 125 -10.00 -9.89 -10.43
C MET A 125 -11.48 -9.61 -10.72
N LYS A 126 -11.89 -9.55 -11.99
CA LYS A 126 -13.32 -9.39 -12.34
C LYS A 126 -14.15 -10.56 -11.84
N GLY A 127 -13.66 -11.79 -11.98
CA GLY A 127 -14.32 -12.98 -11.44
C GLY A 127 -14.39 -12.97 -9.91
N ALA A 128 -13.33 -12.49 -9.25
CA ALA A 128 -13.31 -12.36 -7.80
C ALA A 128 -14.34 -11.31 -7.30
N ILE A 129 -14.46 -10.16 -7.97
CA ILE A 129 -15.45 -9.14 -7.64
C ILE A 129 -16.87 -9.70 -7.78
N LYS A 130 -17.18 -10.33 -8.92
CA LYS A 130 -18.48 -10.95 -9.16
C LYS A 130 -18.83 -12.00 -8.10
N ALA A 131 -17.86 -12.83 -7.72
CA ALA A 131 -18.06 -13.83 -6.67
C ALA A 131 -18.28 -13.20 -5.29
N ALA A 132 -17.63 -12.07 -4.98
CA ALA A 132 -17.87 -11.33 -3.75
C ALA A 132 -19.29 -10.76 -3.69
N GLU A 133 -19.77 -10.15 -4.78
CA GLU A 133 -21.14 -9.63 -4.91
C GLU A 133 -22.17 -10.73 -4.72
N GLN A 134 -22.03 -11.86 -5.42
CA GLN A 134 -22.93 -13.02 -5.27
C GLN A 134 -22.96 -13.58 -3.85
N LEU A 135 -21.81 -13.63 -3.16
CA LEU A 135 -21.75 -14.04 -1.76
C LEU A 135 -22.45 -13.05 -0.86
N CYS A 136 -22.25 -11.74 -1.11
CA CYS A 136 -22.89 -10.67 -0.34
C CYS A 136 -24.41 -10.74 -0.45
N ASP A 137 -24.93 -10.98 -1.63
CA ASP A 137 -26.38 -11.13 -1.86
C ASP A 137 -26.96 -12.39 -1.20
N SER A 138 -26.15 -13.45 -1.04
CA SER A 138 -26.59 -14.74 -0.47
C SER A 138 -26.44 -14.84 1.05
N ILE A 139 -25.65 -13.97 1.68
CA ILE A 139 -25.35 -14.02 3.12
C ILE A 139 -25.98 -12.79 3.79
N GLU A 140 -27.06 -12.99 4.51
CA GLU A 140 -27.75 -11.91 5.20
C GLU A 140 -26.83 -11.18 6.20
N GLY A 141 -26.86 -9.83 6.17
CA GLY A 141 -26.05 -8.98 7.04
C GLY A 141 -24.56 -8.95 6.70
N SER A 142 -24.15 -9.54 5.56
CA SER A 142 -22.77 -9.39 5.09
C SER A 142 -22.55 -8.06 4.38
N ILE A 143 -21.30 -7.61 4.34
CA ILE A 143 -20.92 -6.39 3.61
C ILE A 143 -19.63 -6.59 2.82
N ILE A 144 -19.51 -5.83 1.73
CA ILE A 144 -18.24 -5.59 1.02
C ILE A 144 -17.74 -4.23 1.45
N LEU A 145 -16.47 -4.14 1.90
CA LEU A 145 -15.89 -2.87 2.37
C LEU A 145 -15.43 -1.97 1.22
N GLY A 146 -14.89 -2.54 0.14
CA GLY A 146 -14.62 -1.83 -1.11
C GLY A 146 -13.43 -0.87 -1.05
N GLN A 147 -12.21 -1.36 -0.93
CA GLN A 147 -11.00 -0.57 -0.74
C GLN A 147 -10.75 0.54 -1.79
N PHE A 148 -11.28 0.40 -3.01
CA PHE A 148 -11.08 1.35 -4.12
C PHE A 148 -12.08 2.51 -4.14
N ILE A 149 -13.19 2.40 -3.38
CA ILE A 149 -14.28 3.38 -3.34
C ILE A 149 -14.53 3.92 -1.93
N ASN A 150 -14.08 3.20 -0.90
CA ASN A 150 -14.35 3.52 0.50
C ASN A 150 -13.47 4.68 0.99
N GLN A 151 -14.12 5.79 1.32
CA GLN A 151 -13.44 7.01 1.75
C GLN A 151 -12.78 6.89 3.15
N ALA A 152 -13.06 5.82 3.92
CA ALA A 152 -12.30 5.50 5.13
C ALA A 152 -10.79 5.30 4.83
N ASN A 153 -10.48 4.82 3.62
CA ASN A 153 -9.11 4.60 3.16
C ASN A 153 -8.29 5.92 3.12
N PRO A 154 -8.57 6.92 2.29
CA PRO A 154 -7.79 8.16 2.31
C PRO A 154 -7.92 8.92 3.65
N ARG A 155 -9.08 8.89 4.33
CA ARG A 155 -9.24 9.52 5.63
C ARG A 155 -8.30 8.95 6.70
N MET A 156 -8.08 7.63 6.70
CA MET A 156 -7.13 7.02 7.64
C MET A 156 -5.71 7.57 7.46
N HIS A 157 -5.26 7.72 6.23
CA HIS A 157 -3.95 8.29 5.94
C HIS A 157 -3.87 9.79 6.26
N TYR A 158 -4.95 10.52 6.03
CA TYR A 158 -5.06 11.93 6.40
C TYR A 158 -4.94 12.13 7.92
N HIS A 159 -5.61 11.28 8.72
CA HIS A 159 -5.64 11.43 10.18
C HIS A 159 -4.46 10.78 10.91
N THR A 160 -3.70 9.90 10.26
CA THR A 160 -2.60 9.17 10.92
C THR A 160 -1.28 9.29 10.17
N THR A 161 -1.15 8.73 8.99
CA THR A 161 0.13 8.63 8.26
C THR A 161 0.69 9.99 7.88
N GLY A 162 -0.16 10.92 7.43
CA GLY A 162 0.24 12.30 7.13
C GLY A 162 0.77 13.04 8.36
N PRO A 163 0.02 13.10 9.48
CA PRO A 163 0.51 13.67 10.74
C PRO A 163 1.79 13.03 11.26
N GLU A 164 1.93 11.70 11.19
CA GLU A 164 3.15 11.00 11.59
C GLU A 164 4.36 11.47 10.77
N ILE A 165 4.24 11.53 9.44
CA ILE A 165 5.31 12.02 8.57
C ILE A 165 5.68 13.45 8.93
N TRP A 166 4.70 14.34 9.08
CA TRP A 166 4.91 15.74 9.39
C TRP A 166 5.64 15.94 10.73
N GLN A 167 5.19 15.25 11.77
CA GLN A 167 5.80 15.33 13.11
C GLN A 167 7.21 14.73 13.13
N ASP A 168 7.39 13.54 12.55
CA ASP A 168 8.67 12.81 12.57
C ASP A 168 9.75 13.47 11.69
N THR A 169 9.37 14.44 10.85
CA THR A 169 10.28 15.24 10.01
C THR A 169 10.51 16.67 10.56
N ASP A 170 10.10 16.96 11.81
CA ASP A 170 10.14 18.30 12.39
C ASP A 170 9.45 19.34 11.49
N SER A 171 8.30 18.98 10.92
CA SER A 171 7.49 19.83 10.02
C SER A 171 8.24 20.29 8.76
N ARG A 172 9.17 19.47 8.26
CA ARG A 172 9.98 19.80 7.08
C ARG A 172 9.87 18.67 6.05
N VAL A 173 8.96 18.83 5.12
CA VAL A 173 8.80 17.99 3.92
C VAL A 173 8.70 18.94 2.72
N ASP A 174 9.53 18.75 1.72
CA ASP A 174 9.46 19.51 0.47
C ASP A 174 8.78 18.71 -0.63
N ILE A 175 9.03 17.39 -0.66
CA ILE A 175 8.45 16.49 -1.68
C ILE A 175 7.99 15.20 -1.00
N PHE A 176 6.78 14.75 -1.34
CA PHE A 176 6.24 13.46 -0.93
C PHE A 176 5.99 12.56 -2.15
N VAL A 177 6.50 11.32 -2.12
CA VAL A 177 6.43 10.37 -3.24
C VAL A 177 5.78 9.07 -2.77
N ALA A 178 4.72 8.61 -3.44
CA ALA A 178 4.09 7.33 -3.09
C ALA A 178 3.49 6.60 -4.27
N GLY A 179 3.58 5.27 -4.26
CA GLY A 179 2.96 4.39 -5.25
C GLY A 179 1.43 4.36 -5.14
N VAL A 180 0.75 4.27 -6.29
CA VAL A 180 -0.71 4.29 -6.37
C VAL A 180 -1.28 2.91 -6.69
N GLY A 181 -1.79 2.23 -5.66
CA GLY A 181 -2.66 1.06 -5.80
C GLY A 181 -4.13 1.47 -5.72
N THR A 182 -4.65 1.69 -4.51
CA THR A 182 -5.98 2.27 -4.31
C THR A 182 -6.02 3.80 -4.39
N GLY A 183 -4.87 4.46 -4.31
CA GLY A 183 -4.77 5.92 -4.30
C GLY A 183 -4.96 6.57 -2.93
N GLY A 184 -5.56 5.88 -1.97
CA GLY A 184 -5.87 6.46 -0.66
C GLY A 184 -4.66 6.95 0.12
N THR A 185 -3.51 6.27 -0.01
CA THR A 185 -2.27 6.66 0.66
C THR A 185 -1.78 8.04 0.18
N VAL A 186 -1.59 8.19 -1.14
CA VAL A 186 -1.08 9.45 -1.70
C VAL A 186 -2.08 10.58 -1.56
N ALA A 187 -3.39 10.30 -1.72
CA ALA A 187 -4.46 11.30 -1.58
C ALA A 187 -4.58 11.79 -0.12
N GLY A 188 -4.65 10.86 0.84
CA GLY A 188 -4.81 11.23 2.26
C GLY A 188 -3.59 11.95 2.83
N ILE A 189 -2.39 11.45 2.55
CA ILE A 189 -1.14 12.08 2.98
C ILE A 189 -0.94 13.42 2.26
N GLY A 190 -1.11 13.43 0.93
CA GLY A 190 -0.96 14.63 0.11
C GLY A 190 -1.88 15.76 0.56
N LYS A 191 -3.15 15.45 0.81
CA LYS A 191 -4.12 16.41 1.37
C LYS A 191 -3.59 17.00 2.68
N TYR A 192 -3.23 16.15 3.64
CA TYR A 192 -2.75 16.62 4.94
C TYR A 192 -1.50 17.50 4.81
N LEU A 193 -0.51 17.06 4.05
CA LEU A 193 0.75 17.78 3.89
C LEU A 193 0.53 19.13 3.20
N LYS A 194 -0.29 19.22 2.16
CA LYS A 194 -0.61 20.48 1.48
C LYS A 194 -1.42 21.45 2.35
N GLU A 195 -2.21 20.95 3.29
CA GLU A 195 -2.87 21.81 4.29
C GLU A 195 -1.87 22.38 5.32
N GLN A 196 -0.76 21.68 5.59
CA GLN A 196 0.31 22.20 6.43
C GLN A 196 1.21 23.20 5.67
N ASN A 197 1.57 22.86 4.43
CA ASN A 197 2.35 23.72 3.54
C ASN A 197 1.92 23.45 2.08
N PRO A 198 1.24 24.39 1.41
CA PRO A 198 0.77 24.22 0.03
C PRO A 198 1.88 24.07 -1.00
N ASP A 199 3.12 24.47 -0.68
CA ASP A 199 4.27 24.35 -1.58
C ASP A 199 4.88 22.94 -1.62
N ILE A 200 4.42 22.02 -0.77
CA ILE A 200 4.88 20.63 -0.81
C ILE A 200 4.48 19.99 -2.13
N HIS A 201 5.46 19.45 -2.86
CA HIS A 201 5.25 18.77 -4.13
C HIS A 201 4.89 17.29 -3.90
N VAL A 202 3.71 16.87 -4.34
CA VAL A 202 3.19 15.52 -4.14
C VAL A 202 3.26 14.73 -5.45
N VAL A 203 3.96 13.60 -5.43
CA VAL A 203 4.19 12.76 -6.60
C VAL A 203 3.52 11.39 -6.43
N ALA A 204 2.64 11.06 -7.37
CA ALA A 204 2.05 9.75 -7.50
C ALA A 204 2.92 8.87 -8.42
N VAL A 205 3.17 7.61 -8.03
CA VAL A 205 3.96 6.67 -8.83
C VAL A 205 3.06 5.61 -9.42
N GLU A 206 3.17 5.39 -10.73
CA GLU A 206 2.46 4.34 -11.47
C GLU A 206 3.41 3.48 -12.33
N PRO A 207 3.02 2.23 -12.69
CA PRO A 207 3.80 1.44 -13.64
C PRO A 207 3.80 2.05 -15.05
N ALA A 208 4.94 2.10 -15.71
CA ALA A 208 5.06 2.58 -17.08
C ALA A 208 4.24 1.75 -18.08
N ASP A 209 4.10 0.44 -17.83
CA ASP A 209 3.29 -0.46 -18.68
C ASP A 209 1.77 -0.32 -18.43
N SER A 210 1.34 0.39 -17.40
CA SER A 210 -0.08 0.61 -17.06
C SER A 210 -0.33 2.05 -16.60
N PRO A 211 -0.03 3.07 -17.45
CA PRO A 211 0.02 4.49 -17.06
C PRO A 211 -1.38 5.14 -17.07
N VAL A 212 -2.32 4.57 -16.34
CA VAL A 212 -3.74 5.03 -16.36
C VAL A 212 -3.94 6.40 -15.71
N LEU A 213 -3.12 6.76 -14.71
CA LEU A 213 -3.19 8.07 -14.06
C LEU A 213 -2.69 9.19 -15.00
N SER A 214 -1.75 8.85 -15.89
CA SER A 214 -1.26 9.74 -16.94
C SER A 214 -2.13 9.73 -18.22
N GLY A 215 -3.33 9.14 -18.19
CA GLY A 215 -4.25 9.07 -19.33
C GLY A 215 -3.92 7.99 -20.37
N GLY A 216 -2.99 7.08 -20.05
CA GLY A 216 -2.67 5.94 -20.90
C GLY A 216 -3.62 4.74 -20.71
N LYS A 217 -3.34 3.65 -21.42
CA LYS A 217 -4.12 2.41 -21.30
C LYS A 217 -3.56 1.52 -20.21
N SER A 218 -4.42 0.77 -19.54
CA SER A 218 -3.99 -0.29 -18.63
C SER A 218 -3.28 -1.41 -19.40
N GLY A 219 -2.22 -1.96 -18.80
CA GLY A 219 -1.46 -3.08 -19.33
C GLY A 219 -0.93 -3.98 -18.23
N PRO A 220 -0.43 -5.19 -18.58
CA PRO A 220 0.20 -6.08 -17.62
C PRO A 220 1.56 -5.51 -17.18
N HIS A 221 1.84 -5.60 -15.88
CA HIS A 221 3.11 -5.18 -15.29
C HIS A 221 3.51 -6.09 -14.14
N LYS A 222 4.78 -6.01 -13.69
CA LYS A 222 5.33 -6.85 -12.61
C LYS A 222 5.34 -6.16 -11.24
N ILE A 223 4.99 -4.87 -11.15
CA ILE A 223 5.05 -4.09 -9.91
C ILE A 223 3.80 -4.36 -9.06
N GLN A 224 3.80 -5.45 -8.30
CA GLN A 224 2.68 -5.83 -7.45
C GLN A 224 2.41 -4.76 -6.37
N GLY A 225 1.13 -4.51 -6.10
CA GLY A 225 0.67 -3.57 -5.06
C GLY A 225 0.27 -2.19 -5.56
N ILE A 226 0.68 -1.81 -6.78
CA ILE A 226 0.27 -0.56 -7.46
C ILE A 226 -0.26 -0.88 -8.86
N GLY A 227 -0.80 0.12 -9.55
CA GLY A 227 -1.27 -0.05 -10.93
C GLY A 227 -2.53 -0.92 -11.03
N ALA A 228 -3.65 -0.48 -10.45
CA ALA A 228 -4.92 -1.23 -10.44
C ALA A 228 -5.55 -1.44 -11.84
N GLY A 229 -5.04 -0.74 -12.87
CA GLY A 229 -5.57 -0.79 -14.24
C GLY A 229 -6.75 0.14 -14.49
N PHE A 230 -7.15 0.92 -13.50
CA PHE A 230 -8.17 1.97 -13.55
C PHE A 230 -7.84 3.06 -12.53
N VAL A 231 -8.49 4.22 -12.63
CA VAL A 231 -8.37 5.30 -11.65
C VAL A 231 -9.36 5.03 -10.51
N PRO A 232 -8.89 4.76 -9.26
CA PRO A 232 -9.77 4.49 -8.13
C PRO A 232 -10.53 5.74 -7.66
N GLU A 233 -11.73 5.59 -7.09
CA GLU A 233 -12.49 6.71 -6.50
C GLU A 233 -11.83 7.28 -5.22
N THR A 234 -10.96 6.50 -4.58
CA THR A 234 -10.17 6.94 -3.42
C THR A 234 -8.90 7.73 -3.81
N TYR A 235 -8.61 7.85 -5.12
CA TYR A 235 -7.55 8.70 -5.66
C TYR A 235 -8.10 10.10 -5.93
N ASP A 236 -7.54 11.10 -5.28
CA ASP A 236 -7.89 12.51 -5.49
C ASP A 236 -6.73 13.24 -6.13
N SER A 237 -6.85 13.56 -7.42
CA SER A 237 -5.82 14.25 -8.19
C SER A 237 -5.62 15.71 -7.77
N THR A 238 -6.54 16.30 -6.99
CA THR A 238 -6.44 17.69 -6.52
C THR A 238 -5.18 17.96 -5.70
N TYR A 239 -4.70 16.93 -5.01
CA TYR A 239 -3.52 17.03 -4.15
C TYR A 239 -2.24 16.46 -4.77
N ILE A 240 -2.26 16.15 -6.08
CA ILE A 240 -1.14 15.52 -6.79
C ILE A 240 -0.58 16.52 -7.81
N ASP A 241 0.71 16.80 -7.73
CA ASP A 241 1.38 17.74 -8.63
C ASP A 241 2.03 17.04 -9.82
N GLU A 242 2.45 15.77 -9.64
CA GLU A 242 3.15 15.00 -10.68
C GLU A 242 2.75 13.53 -10.62
N VAL A 243 2.71 12.89 -11.80
CA VAL A 243 2.63 11.43 -11.93
C VAL A 243 3.92 10.91 -12.54
N PHE A 244 4.66 10.11 -11.79
CA PHE A 244 5.93 9.52 -12.19
C PHE A 244 5.75 8.07 -12.63
N LYS A 245 6.27 7.71 -13.81
CA LYS A 245 6.19 6.35 -14.36
C LYS A 245 7.45 5.57 -14.04
N VAL A 246 7.30 4.33 -13.58
CA VAL A 246 8.43 3.43 -13.26
C VAL A 246 8.31 2.13 -14.04
N GLU A 247 9.42 1.74 -14.67
CA GLU A 247 9.56 0.46 -15.38
C GLU A 247 9.68 -0.70 -14.39
N ASN A 248 9.29 -1.91 -14.83
CA ASN A 248 9.38 -3.11 -14.00
C ASN A 248 10.79 -3.36 -13.46
N ASP A 249 11.79 -3.27 -14.34
CA ASP A 249 13.17 -3.57 -13.99
C ASP A 249 13.77 -2.53 -13.04
N GLN A 250 13.40 -1.26 -13.20
CA GLN A 250 13.79 -0.20 -12.28
C GLN A 250 13.28 -0.48 -10.86
N ALA A 251 12.00 -0.88 -10.74
CA ALA A 251 11.41 -1.21 -9.44
C ALA A 251 12.07 -2.44 -8.79
N ILE A 252 12.31 -3.50 -9.58
CA ILE A 252 12.90 -4.75 -9.09
C ILE A 252 14.36 -4.54 -8.68
N LEU A 253 15.16 -3.92 -9.54
CA LEU A 253 16.56 -3.65 -9.24
C LEU A 253 16.72 -2.77 -8.00
N THR A 254 15.91 -1.71 -7.89
CA THR A 254 15.92 -0.84 -6.72
C THR A 254 15.53 -1.60 -5.44
N GLY A 255 14.51 -2.45 -5.49
CA GLY A 255 14.12 -3.28 -4.34
C GLY A 255 15.26 -4.19 -3.86
N ARG A 256 16.01 -4.81 -4.79
CA ARG A 256 17.22 -5.59 -4.49
C ARG A 256 18.33 -4.73 -3.87
N GLN A 257 18.56 -3.55 -4.44
CA GLN A 257 19.57 -2.61 -3.95
C GLN A 257 19.26 -2.10 -2.54
N LEU A 258 17.99 -1.83 -2.21
CA LEU A 258 17.58 -1.45 -0.85
C LEU A 258 17.91 -2.55 0.17
N ALA A 259 17.67 -3.81 -0.17
CA ALA A 259 18.05 -4.92 0.69
C ALA A 259 19.57 -5.01 0.89
N GLN A 260 20.36 -4.83 -0.18
CA GLN A 260 21.82 -4.96 -0.15
C GLN A 260 22.52 -3.74 0.48
N GLN A 261 22.01 -2.52 0.25
CA GLN A 261 22.65 -1.29 0.72
C GLN A 261 22.18 -0.86 2.10
N GLU A 262 20.86 -0.97 2.36
CA GLU A 262 20.24 -0.47 3.59
C GLU A 262 19.81 -1.58 4.56
N GLY A 263 19.83 -2.86 4.12
CA GLY A 263 19.26 -3.97 4.89
C GLY A 263 17.73 -3.96 4.94
N LEU A 264 17.09 -3.20 4.06
CA LEU A 264 15.63 -3.07 3.98
C LEU A 264 15.06 -4.08 2.98
N LEU A 265 14.55 -5.20 3.49
CA LEU A 265 13.86 -6.20 2.68
C LEU A 265 12.41 -5.75 2.45
N VAL A 266 12.12 -5.19 1.27
CA VAL A 266 10.86 -4.54 0.94
C VAL A 266 10.20 -5.12 -0.32
N GLY A 267 8.91 -4.86 -0.52
CA GLY A 267 8.19 -5.30 -1.71
C GLY A 267 8.53 -4.51 -2.98
N ILE A 268 8.08 -4.99 -4.13
CA ILE A 268 8.40 -4.42 -5.46
C ILE A 268 7.94 -2.95 -5.55
N SER A 269 6.77 -2.61 -5.02
CA SER A 269 6.24 -1.24 -5.04
C SER A 269 7.06 -0.27 -4.19
N SER A 270 7.75 -0.76 -3.15
CA SER A 270 8.72 0.04 -2.40
C SER A 270 9.95 0.38 -3.26
N GLY A 271 10.41 -0.58 -4.05
CA GLY A 271 11.46 -0.34 -5.05
C GLY A 271 11.05 0.72 -6.07
N ALA A 272 9.82 0.67 -6.58
CA ALA A 272 9.28 1.69 -7.48
C ALA A 272 9.24 3.08 -6.82
N ALA A 273 8.76 3.16 -5.58
CA ALA A 273 8.67 4.42 -4.83
C ALA A 273 10.06 5.01 -4.54
N ALA A 274 11.02 4.18 -4.15
CA ALA A 274 12.41 4.59 -3.91
C ALA A 274 13.10 5.05 -5.20
N PHE A 275 12.91 4.34 -6.31
CA PHE A 275 13.42 4.74 -7.62
C PHE A 275 12.91 6.14 -8.00
N ALA A 276 11.61 6.35 -7.99
CA ALA A 276 11.00 7.63 -8.32
C ALA A 276 11.49 8.75 -7.40
N ALA A 277 11.52 8.53 -6.08
CA ALA A 277 12.00 9.51 -5.12
C ALA A 277 13.47 9.89 -5.37
N THR A 278 14.30 8.93 -5.75
CA THR A 278 15.72 9.16 -6.01
C THR A 278 15.93 9.91 -7.33
N GLU A 279 15.20 9.56 -8.40
CA GLU A 279 15.25 10.29 -9.68
C GLU A 279 14.80 11.76 -9.49
N ILE A 280 13.77 11.99 -8.68
CA ILE A 280 13.32 13.35 -8.32
C ILE A 280 14.39 14.08 -7.53
N ALA A 281 15.06 13.40 -6.60
CA ALA A 281 16.15 13.98 -5.81
C ALA A 281 17.37 14.38 -6.66
N CYS A 282 17.63 13.66 -7.76
CA CYS A 282 18.71 13.96 -8.70
C CYS A 282 18.44 15.21 -9.56
N ARG A 283 17.23 15.75 -9.59
CA ARG A 283 16.92 16.94 -10.37
C ARG A 283 17.61 18.17 -9.74
N PRO A 284 18.28 19.03 -10.53
CA PRO A 284 19.02 20.19 -10.00
C PRO A 284 18.18 21.13 -9.10
N GLU A 285 16.91 21.33 -9.44
CA GLU A 285 15.96 22.17 -8.69
C GLU A 285 15.56 21.58 -7.34
N ASN A 286 15.86 20.30 -7.11
CA ASN A 286 15.53 19.59 -5.87
C ASN A 286 16.75 19.40 -4.95
N LYS A 287 17.89 19.96 -5.31
CA LYS A 287 19.09 19.90 -4.48
C LYS A 287 18.83 20.47 -3.08
N GLY A 288 19.13 19.67 -2.06
CA GLY A 288 18.93 20.07 -0.65
C GLY A 288 17.50 19.94 -0.13
N LYS A 289 16.53 19.57 -0.98
CA LYS A 289 15.15 19.34 -0.56
C LYS A 289 15.00 18.04 0.22
N ARG A 290 14.12 18.07 1.22
CA ARG A 290 13.73 16.88 2.00
C ARG A 290 12.64 16.12 1.27
N ILE A 291 12.97 14.93 0.81
CA ILE A 291 12.09 14.05 0.07
C ILE A 291 11.70 12.87 0.95
N VAL A 292 10.41 12.66 1.12
CA VAL A 292 9.84 11.52 1.87
C VAL A 292 9.11 10.60 0.91
N THR A 293 9.39 9.31 1.02
CA THR A 293 8.65 8.25 0.31
C THR A 293 8.04 7.25 1.28
N LEU A 294 7.20 6.33 0.79
CA LEU A 294 6.55 5.32 1.62
C LEU A 294 6.80 3.92 1.06
N PHE A 295 7.24 3.01 1.95
CA PHE A 295 7.46 1.60 1.66
C PHE A 295 6.30 0.76 2.21
N PRO A 296 5.40 0.28 1.33
CA PRO A 296 4.12 -0.27 1.76
C PRO A 296 4.21 -1.58 2.55
N ASP A 297 5.16 -2.46 2.24
CA ASP A 297 5.18 -3.82 2.81
C ASP A 297 6.56 -4.47 2.86
N THR A 298 6.62 -5.64 3.52
CA THR A 298 7.82 -6.47 3.64
C THR A 298 8.12 -7.25 2.37
N GLY A 299 9.41 -7.42 2.07
CA GLY A 299 9.91 -8.24 0.96
C GLY A 299 9.71 -9.75 1.15
N GLU A 300 9.49 -10.24 2.37
CA GLU A 300 9.24 -11.66 2.64
C GLU A 300 8.05 -12.23 1.84
N ARG A 301 7.09 -11.39 1.49
CA ARG A 301 5.93 -11.76 0.65
C ARG A 301 6.27 -11.97 -0.82
N TYR A 302 7.50 -11.69 -1.22
CA TYR A 302 7.95 -11.67 -2.61
C TYR A 302 9.11 -12.62 -2.89
N LEU A 303 9.51 -13.47 -1.91
CA LEU A 303 10.65 -14.39 -2.05
C LEU A 303 10.49 -15.38 -3.20
N SER A 304 9.25 -15.77 -3.53
CA SER A 304 8.93 -16.65 -4.66
C SER A 304 8.53 -15.89 -5.94
N THR A 305 8.85 -14.59 -6.02
CA THR A 305 8.54 -13.75 -7.20
C THR A 305 9.81 -13.29 -7.92
N VAL A 306 9.64 -12.64 -9.08
CA VAL A 306 10.74 -12.06 -9.86
C VAL A 306 11.63 -11.08 -9.06
N LEU A 307 11.14 -10.54 -7.95
CA LEU A 307 11.93 -9.61 -7.12
C LEU A 307 13.22 -10.27 -6.61
N TYR A 308 13.16 -11.52 -6.15
CA TYR A 308 14.29 -12.25 -5.58
C TYR A 308 14.68 -13.51 -6.38
N ALA A 309 14.14 -13.69 -7.56
CA ALA A 309 14.52 -14.74 -8.49
C ALA A 309 15.79 -14.31 -9.27
N PHE A 310 16.94 -14.32 -8.60
CA PHE A 310 18.19 -13.76 -9.15
C PHE A 310 18.69 -14.50 -10.39
N ASP A 311 18.53 -15.83 -10.43
CA ASP A 311 18.99 -16.67 -11.53
C ASP A 311 18.02 -16.61 -12.73
N GLU A 312 16.71 -16.61 -12.47
CA GLU A 312 15.65 -16.60 -13.50
C GLU A 312 15.37 -15.19 -14.03
N TYR A 313 15.72 -14.17 -13.26
CA TYR A 313 15.53 -12.75 -13.62
C TYR A 313 16.76 -11.92 -13.25
N PRO A 314 17.91 -12.15 -13.94
CA PRO A 314 19.13 -11.39 -13.71
C PRO A 314 18.96 -9.94 -14.22
N LEU A 315 19.33 -8.96 -13.39
CA LEU A 315 19.33 -7.52 -13.71
C LEU A 315 20.65 -6.89 -13.35
#